data_a8d9e574a7051d5130616edfc03de4ca
#
_entry.id   a8d9e574a7051d5130616edfc03de4ca
#
_cell.length_a   1.000
_cell.length_b   1.000
_cell.length_c   1.000
_cell.angle_alpha   90.00
_cell.angle_beta   90.00
_cell.angle_gamma   90.00
#
_symmetry.space_group_name_H-M   'P 1'
#
loop_
_entity.id
_entity.type
_entity.pdbx_description
1 polymer ?
#
loop_
_entity_poly.entity_id
_entity_poly.type
_entity_poly.pdbx_seq_one_letter_code
_entity_poly.pdbx_strand_id
1 'polypeptide(L)'
;TLPKWGYIGDAADLAEGAELTYADIVENTQEVAVKKVAKGVSITDEAVLSGYGNPVEQIGQQLLVAVASKIEADLYDAVEQEKVATRNVAGCLKHQYTGAKFAKEDIIDMLAKFGEDQEGEKVLFVNPVDFAALAKDPDFVQIMQGAQIITGEMGMLYGVRIVVANRVTAGKPFMMKPGALSLVMKRNVMVEAERDMDHFANKYAVSDHYAVYVKYADRIVKASKGQ
;
A
#
# COMPACT_ATOMS: atom_id res chain seq x y z
N THR A 1 -14.04 8.73 13.10
CA THR A 1 -13.72 7.60 14.01
C THR A 1 -14.05 6.32 13.28
N LEU A 2 -13.11 5.40 13.18
CA LEU A 2 -13.27 4.11 12.51
C LEU A 2 -13.09 2.99 13.53
N PRO A 3 -13.98 1.98 13.56
CA PRO A 3 -13.89 0.90 14.52
C PRO A 3 -12.71 -0.02 14.18
N LYS A 4 -11.94 -0.41 15.21
CA LYS A 4 -10.92 -1.45 15.14
C LYS A 4 -11.24 -2.46 16.22
N TRP A 5 -11.63 -3.66 15.81
CA TRP A 5 -11.98 -4.74 16.73
C TRP A 5 -10.73 -5.45 17.23
N GLY A 6 -10.64 -5.66 18.54
CA GLY A 6 -9.63 -6.50 19.15
C GLY A 6 -10.01 -7.97 19.06
N TYR A 7 -9.02 -8.86 19.04
CA TYR A 7 -9.25 -10.29 19.18
C TYR A 7 -9.67 -10.61 20.62
N ILE A 8 -10.73 -11.41 20.79
CA ILE A 8 -11.29 -11.73 22.12
C ILE A 8 -10.51 -12.84 22.87
N GLY A 9 -9.53 -13.46 22.22
CA GLY A 9 -8.76 -14.57 22.76
C GLY A 9 -9.26 -15.94 22.29
N ASP A 10 -8.46 -16.97 22.55
CA ASP A 10 -8.79 -18.34 22.17
C ASP A 10 -9.84 -18.95 23.14
N ALA A 11 -10.61 -19.90 22.63
CA ALA A 11 -11.52 -20.67 23.47
C ALA A 11 -10.72 -21.55 24.41
N ALA A 12 -11.20 -21.67 25.64
CA ALA A 12 -10.64 -22.58 26.67
C ALA A 12 -11.55 -23.78 26.89
N ASP A 13 -10.96 -24.88 27.29
CA ASP A 13 -11.72 -26.07 27.69
C ASP A 13 -12.60 -25.77 28.93
N LEU A 14 -13.88 -26.09 28.84
CA LEU A 14 -14.83 -25.92 29.93
C LEU A 14 -15.17 -27.29 30.53
N ALA A 15 -14.92 -27.44 31.81
CA ALA A 15 -15.32 -28.65 32.52
C ALA A 15 -16.86 -28.77 32.67
N GLU A 16 -17.37 -29.96 32.73
CA GLU A 16 -18.82 -30.22 32.93
C GLU A 16 -19.34 -29.55 34.21
N GLY A 17 -20.35 -28.68 34.05
CA GLY A 17 -20.93 -27.92 35.14
C GLY A 17 -20.17 -26.66 35.56
N ALA A 18 -19.09 -26.32 34.88
CA ALA A 18 -18.38 -25.06 35.13
C ALA A 18 -19.09 -23.86 34.48
N GLU A 19 -19.01 -22.71 35.13
CA GLU A 19 -19.60 -21.46 34.65
C GLU A 19 -18.76 -20.85 33.49
N LEU A 20 -19.42 -20.46 32.40
CA LEU A 20 -18.76 -19.79 31.25
C LEU A 20 -18.44 -18.35 31.62
N THR A 21 -17.18 -17.97 31.48
CA THR A 21 -16.74 -16.58 31.62
C THR A 21 -16.90 -15.86 30.29
N TYR A 22 -17.64 -14.76 30.27
CA TYR A 22 -17.83 -13.94 29.07
C TYR A 22 -16.73 -12.89 28.98
N ALA A 23 -16.11 -12.81 27.80
CA ALA A 23 -15.15 -11.74 27.48
C ALA A 23 -15.88 -10.58 26.82
N ASP A 24 -15.53 -9.37 27.19
CA ASP A 24 -16.06 -8.17 26.55
C ASP A 24 -15.32 -7.92 25.22
N ILE A 25 -16.09 -7.55 24.19
CA ILE A 25 -15.52 -7.11 22.92
C ILE A 25 -14.97 -5.70 23.11
N VAL A 26 -13.64 -5.57 23.03
CA VAL A 26 -12.99 -4.26 23.09
C VAL A 26 -13.01 -3.61 21.70
N GLU A 27 -13.81 -2.55 21.57
CA GLU A 27 -13.79 -1.69 20.39
C GLU A 27 -12.72 -0.62 20.61
N ASN A 28 -11.64 -0.71 19.85
CA ASN A 28 -10.68 0.39 19.74
C ASN A 28 -11.09 1.30 18.59
N THR A 29 -11.25 2.57 18.85
CA THR A 29 -11.54 3.57 17.83
C THR A 29 -10.24 4.23 17.38
N GLN A 30 -10.01 4.23 16.07
CA GLN A 30 -8.92 4.99 15.48
C GLN A 30 -9.49 6.24 14.82
N GLU A 31 -9.02 7.41 15.25
CA GLU A 31 -9.36 8.65 14.59
C GLU A 31 -8.46 8.82 13.35
N VAL A 32 -9.08 8.85 12.18
CA VAL A 32 -8.39 9.11 10.93
C VAL A 32 -8.96 10.38 10.32
N ALA A 33 -8.10 11.36 10.10
CA ALA A 33 -8.50 12.62 9.50
C ALA A 33 -8.72 12.44 7.99
N VAL A 34 -9.91 12.85 7.51
CA VAL A 34 -10.17 12.95 6.07
C VAL A 34 -9.42 14.15 5.54
N LYS A 35 -8.62 13.95 4.50
CA LYS A 35 -7.90 15.02 3.81
C LYS A 35 -8.50 15.32 2.45
N LYS A 36 -8.37 16.57 2.01
CA LYS A 36 -8.66 17.00 0.66
C LYS A 36 -7.37 17.01 -0.14
N VAL A 37 -7.38 16.34 -1.29
CA VAL A 37 -6.32 16.41 -2.29
C VAL A 37 -6.89 17.10 -3.52
N ALA A 38 -6.17 18.06 -4.06
CA ALA A 38 -6.58 18.78 -5.25
C ALA A 38 -5.38 19.15 -6.13
N LYS A 39 -5.62 19.23 -7.42
CA LYS A 39 -4.66 19.73 -8.41
C LYS A 39 -5.42 20.53 -9.45
N GLY A 40 -4.88 21.69 -9.84
CA GLY A 40 -5.45 22.53 -10.89
C GLY A 40 -4.44 22.82 -11.98
N VAL A 41 -4.94 23.07 -13.18
CA VAL A 41 -4.19 23.48 -14.37
C VAL A 41 -4.97 24.59 -15.07
N SER A 42 -4.28 25.63 -15.54
CA SER A 42 -4.82 26.68 -16.39
C SER A 42 -4.19 26.58 -17.77
N ILE A 43 -4.99 26.74 -18.81
CA ILE A 43 -4.55 26.78 -20.20
C ILE A 43 -5.17 28.00 -20.91
N THR A 44 -4.36 28.78 -21.60
CA THR A 44 -4.82 29.95 -22.38
C THR A 44 -5.41 29.53 -23.71
N ASP A 45 -6.24 30.39 -24.30
CA ASP A 45 -6.84 30.13 -25.61
C ASP A 45 -5.76 30.01 -26.72
N GLU A 46 -4.71 30.80 -26.65
CA GLU A 46 -3.60 30.74 -27.61
C GLU A 46 -2.88 29.38 -27.54
N ALA A 47 -2.70 28.85 -26.34
CA ALA A 47 -2.09 27.52 -26.15
C ALA A 47 -2.99 26.40 -26.69
N VAL A 48 -4.32 26.54 -26.59
CA VAL A 48 -5.26 25.57 -27.17
C VAL A 48 -5.25 25.65 -28.69
N LEU A 49 -5.22 26.87 -29.26
CA LEU A 49 -5.28 27.09 -30.70
C LEU A 49 -3.95 26.73 -31.40
N SER A 50 -2.81 26.96 -30.75
CA SER A 50 -1.48 26.64 -31.26
C SER A 50 -0.98 25.24 -30.92
N GLY A 51 -1.64 24.54 -29.99
CA GLY A 51 -1.22 23.24 -29.51
C GLY A 51 -1.43 22.13 -30.55
N TYR A 52 -0.41 21.27 -30.68
CA TYR A 52 -0.55 20.00 -31.42
C TYR A 52 -1.31 18.97 -30.62
N GLY A 53 -2.33 18.35 -31.22
CA GLY A 53 -3.16 17.36 -30.57
C GLY A 53 -4.36 17.96 -29.81
N ASN A 54 -4.81 17.28 -28.76
CA ASN A 54 -5.91 17.75 -27.89
C ASN A 54 -5.38 18.06 -26.47
N PRO A 55 -4.90 19.29 -26.21
CA PRO A 55 -4.31 19.61 -24.91
C PRO A 55 -5.33 19.52 -23.76
N VAL A 56 -6.61 19.76 -24.01
CA VAL A 56 -7.65 19.68 -22.98
C VAL A 56 -7.86 18.24 -22.49
N GLU A 57 -7.85 17.27 -23.39
CA GLU A 57 -7.94 15.86 -23.04
C GLU A 57 -6.72 15.39 -22.24
N GLN A 58 -5.52 15.84 -22.65
CA GLN A 58 -4.28 15.54 -21.94
C GLN A 58 -4.26 16.11 -20.52
N ILE A 59 -4.79 17.32 -20.33
CA ILE A 59 -4.96 17.92 -19.00
C ILE A 59 -5.87 17.05 -18.13
N GLY A 60 -7.00 16.60 -18.67
CA GLY A 60 -7.93 15.72 -17.94
C GLY A 60 -7.27 14.43 -17.48
N GLN A 61 -6.56 13.74 -18.37
CA GLN A 61 -5.84 12.50 -18.04
C GLN A 61 -4.74 12.75 -17.01
N GLN A 62 -3.93 13.79 -17.14
CA GLN A 62 -2.85 14.10 -16.20
C GLN A 62 -3.37 14.49 -14.81
N LEU A 63 -4.49 15.20 -14.73
CA LEU A 63 -5.11 15.55 -13.46
C LEU A 63 -5.57 14.29 -12.69
N LEU A 64 -6.19 13.33 -13.37
CA LEU A 64 -6.61 12.07 -12.76
C LEU A 64 -5.42 11.23 -12.30
N VAL A 65 -4.37 11.14 -13.13
CA VAL A 65 -3.13 10.45 -12.77
C VAL A 65 -2.46 11.10 -11.56
N ALA A 66 -2.47 12.44 -11.47
CA ALA A 66 -1.88 13.16 -10.34
C ALA A 66 -2.58 12.84 -9.01
N VAL A 67 -3.93 12.74 -9.02
CA VAL A 67 -4.69 12.35 -7.81
C VAL A 67 -4.44 10.89 -7.47
N ALA A 68 -4.51 9.97 -8.44
CA ALA A 68 -4.23 8.56 -8.21
C ALA A 68 -2.82 8.33 -7.65
N SER A 69 -1.82 9.01 -8.21
CA SER A 69 -0.44 8.98 -7.73
C SER A 69 -0.31 9.49 -6.29
N LYS A 70 -1.11 10.49 -5.88
CA LYS A 70 -1.11 10.98 -4.49
C LYS A 70 -1.76 9.99 -3.53
N ILE A 71 -2.88 9.37 -3.93
CA ILE A 71 -3.53 8.32 -3.14
C ILE A 71 -2.57 7.16 -2.91
N GLU A 72 -1.89 6.73 -3.98
CA GLU A 72 -0.87 5.67 -3.89
C GLU A 72 0.26 6.05 -2.92
N ALA A 73 0.79 7.29 -3.01
CA ALA A 73 1.81 7.76 -2.09
C ALA A 73 1.36 7.65 -0.64
N ASP A 74 0.12 8.09 -0.35
CA ASP A 74 -0.42 8.08 0.99
C ASP A 74 -0.65 6.65 1.54
N LEU A 75 -0.95 5.68 0.66
CA LEU A 75 -1.03 4.26 1.04
C LEU A 75 0.35 3.73 1.46
N TYR A 76 1.40 4.03 0.71
CA TYR A 76 2.78 3.64 1.08
C TYR A 76 3.23 4.33 2.37
N ASP A 77 2.97 5.64 2.50
CA ASP A 77 3.30 6.41 3.69
C ASP A 77 2.60 5.85 4.94
N ALA A 78 1.33 5.46 4.82
CA ALA A 78 0.58 4.84 5.91
C ALA A 78 1.22 3.53 6.38
N VAL A 79 1.69 2.70 5.45
CA VAL A 79 2.43 1.48 5.81
C VAL A 79 3.77 1.84 6.45
N GLU A 80 4.53 2.77 5.89
CA GLU A 80 5.87 3.10 6.40
C GLU A 80 5.80 3.70 7.82
N GLN A 81 4.80 4.54 8.10
CA GLN A 81 4.60 5.20 9.40
C GLN A 81 3.98 4.28 10.46
N GLU A 82 3.30 3.18 10.06
CA GLU A 82 2.68 2.28 11.03
C GLU A 82 3.74 1.69 11.97
N LYS A 83 3.36 1.55 13.25
CA LYS A 83 4.26 1.04 14.28
C LYS A 83 4.56 -0.45 14.06
N VAL A 84 5.79 -0.83 14.36
CA VAL A 84 6.18 -2.25 14.41
C VAL A 84 5.72 -2.84 15.73
N ALA A 85 5.18 -4.06 15.71
CA ALA A 85 4.76 -4.77 16.90
C ALA A 85 5.94 -4.96 17.86
N THR A 86 5.70 -4.68 19.12
CA THR A 86 6.61 -4.96 20.23
C THR A 86 5.86 -5.77 21.27
N ARG A 87 6.57 -6.25 22.33
CA ARG A 87 5.97 -7.12 23.37
C ARG A 87 4.68 -6.55 23.99
N ASN A 88 4.50 -5.23 23.98
CA ASN A 88 3.37 -4.54 24.61
C ASN A 88 2.57 -3.63 23.67
N VAL A 89 2.90 -3.61 22.36
CA VAL A 89 2.24 -2.73 21.38
C VAL A 89 1.92 -3.53 20.12
N ALA A 90 0.64 -3.61 19.80
CA ALA A 90 0.19 -4.17 18.54
C ALA A 90 0.68 -3.30 17.36
N GLY A 91 1.12 -3.93 16.29
CA GLY A 91 1.63 -3.24 15.11
C GLY A 91 2.01 -4.22 14.01
N CYS A 92 2.68 -3.74 12.97
CA CYS A 92 3.19 -4.57 11.90
C CYS A 92 4.23 -5.57 12.40
N LEU A 93 4.24 -6.75 11.80
CA LEU A 93 5.27 -7.75 12.05
C LEU A 93 6.62 -7.25 11.52
N LYS A 94 7.72 -7.61 12.20
CA LYS A 94 9.07 -7.18 11.85
C LYS A 94 9.93 -8.34 11.39
N HIS A 95 10.61 -8.14 10.27
CA HIS A 95 11.73 -8.96 9.82
C HIS A 95 13.00 -8.10 9.76
N GLN A 96 14.13 -8.63 10.24
CA GLN A 96 15.44 -7.98 10.14
C GLN A 96 16.38 -8.88 9.38
N TYR A 97 16.84 -8.42 8.24
CA TYR A 97 17.85 -9.15 7.47
C TYR A 97 19.27 -8.66 7.80
N THR A 98 20.20 -9.58 7.83
CA THR A 98 21.61 -9.32 8.20
C THR A 98 22.51 -9.15 6.99
N GLY A 99 22.03 -9.51 5.80
CA GLY A 99 22.75 -9.38 4.54
C GLY A 99 23.03 -7.94 4.13
N ALA A 100 23.96 -7.75 3.20
CA ALA A 100 24.23 -6.43 2.60
C ALA A 100 23.03 -5.90 1.80
N LYS A 101 22.19 -6.80 1.27
CA LYS A 101 21.00 -6.55 0.47
C LYS A 101 19.90 -7.52 0.86
N PHE A 102 18.68 -7.16 0.56
CA PHE A 102 17.52 -8.02 0.68
C PHE A 102 17.64 -9.20 -0.31
N ALA A 103 17.45 -10.42 0.18
CA ALA A 103 17.67 -11.66 -0.55
C ALA A 103 16.41 -12.53 -0.60
N LYS A 104 16.43 -13.62 -1.36
CA LYS A 104 15.29 -14.55 -1.51
C LYS A 104 14.94 -15.27 -0.20
N GLU A 105 15.96 -15.57 0.63
CA GLU A 105 15.77 -16.18 1.93
C GLU A 105 14.93 -15.30 2.85
N ASP A 106 15.11 -13.99 2.77
CA ASP A 106 14.34 -13.02 3.56
C ASP A 106 12.84 -13.06 3.23
N ILE A 107 12.47 -13.43 1.99
CA ILE A 107 11.08 -13.60 1.58
C ILE A 107 10.46 -14.79 2.32
N ILE A 108 11.20 -15.89 2.46
CA ILE A 108 10.75 -17.09 3.19
C ILE A 108 10.60 -16.75 4.67
N ASP A 109 11.57 -16.03 5.23
CA ASP A 109 11.52 -15.61 6.63
C ASP A 109 10.36 -14.64 6.91
N MET A 110 10.05 -13.74 5.97
CA MET A 110 8.87 -12.88 6.06
C MET A 110 7.56 -13.68 5.99
N LEU A 111 7.51 -14.73 5.15
CA LEU A 111 6.36 -15.64 5.10
C LEU A 111 6.17 -16.37 6.43
N ALA A 112 7.26 -16.84 7.03
CA ALA A 112 7.22 -17.51 8.33
C ALA A 112 6.68 -16.62 9.46
N LYS A 113 6.78 -15.28 9.34
CA LYS A 113 6.22 -14.35 10.33
C LYS A 113 4.69 -14.34 10.38
N PHE A 114 4.02 -14.78 9.32
CA PHE A 114 2.55 -14.93 9.34
C PHE A 114 2.08 -16.17 10.12
N GLY A 115 3.01 -17.02 10.60
CA GLY A 115 2.69 -18.22 11.38
C GLY A 115 1.85 -19.23 10.61
N GLU A 116 0.78 -19.71 11.24
CA GLU A 116 -0.16 -20.68 10.65
C GLU A 116 -1.08 -20.05 9.60
N ASP A 117 -1.26 -18.71 9.62
CA ASP A 117 -2.07 -17.98 8.65
C ASP A 117 -1.34 -17.87 7.29
N GLN A 118 -1.20 -19.01 6.61
CA GLN A 118 -0.57 -19.10 5.29
C GLN A 118 -1.56 -18.96 4.13
N GLU A 119 -2.86 -18.90 4.41
CA GLU A 119 -3.90 -18.78 3.39
C GLU A 119 -3.94 -17.39 2.74
N GLY A 120 -4.38 -17.35 1.51
CA GLY A 120 -4.58 -16.14 0.73
C GLY A 120 -3.34 -15.63 -0.01
N GLU A 121 -3.61 -14.78 -1.00
CA GLU A 121 -2.58 -14.12 -1.81
C GLU A 121 -1.74 -13.18 -0.92
N LYS A 122 -0.43 -13.24 -1.08
CA LYS A 122 0.51 -12.35 -0.42
C LYS A 122 1.21 -11.52 -1.47
N VAL A 123 1.37 -10.24 -1.19
CA VAL A 123 2.01 -9.29 -2.11
C VAL A 123 3.23 -8.68 -1.41
N LEU A 124 4.38 -8.79 -2.06
CA LEU A 124 5.63 -8.20 -1.62
C LEU A 124 5.89 -6.92 -2.44
N PHE A 125 6.02 -5.81 -1.75
CA PHE A 125 6.37 -4.52 -2.33
C PHE A 125 7.84 -4.24 -2.14
N VAL A 126 8.55 -4.02 -3.24
CA VAL A 126 10.01 -3.81 -3.24
C VAL A 126 10.39 -2.56 -4.03
N ASN A 127 11.48 -1.92 -3.63
CA ASN A 127 12.09 -0.87 -4.43
C ASN A 127 12.79 -1.47 -5.66
N PRO A 128 12.83 -0.79 -6.81
CA PRO A 128 13.57 -1.25 -7.99
C PRO A 128 15.03 -1.65 -7.72
N VAL A 129 15.70 -0.98 -6.78
CA VAL A 129 17.09 -1.31 -6.41
C VAL A 129 17.17 -2.67 -5.70
N ASP A 130 16.24 -2.94 -4.80
CA ASP A 130 16.16 -4.21 -4.08
C ASP A 130 15.72 -5.34 -5.02
N PHE A 131 14.76 -5.06 -5.93
CA PHE A 131 14.37 -6.00 -6.96
C PHE A 131 15.54 -6.36 -7.89
N ALA A 132 16.32 -5.36 -8.33
CA ALA A 132 17.50 -5.62 -9.16
C ALA A 132 18.57 -6.47 -8.43
N ALA A 133 18.62 -6.41 -7.10
CA ALA A 133 19.47 -7.26 -6.31
C ALA A 133 18.98 -8.71 -6.29
N LEU A 134 17.66 -8.92 -6.11
CA LEU A 134 17.01 -10.23 -6.21
C LEU A 134 17.15 -10.84 -7.60
N ALA A 135 16.93 -10.06 -8.66
CA ALA A 135 16.99 -10.52 -10.05
C ALA A 135 18.40 -10.95 -10.50
N LYS A 136 19.45 -10.54 -9.77
CA LYS A 136 20.83 -10.96 -10.04
C LYS A 136 21.19 -12.30 -9.39
N ASP A 137 20.36 -12.81 -8.49
CA ASP A 137 20.56 -14.12 -7.88
C ASP A 137 20.31 -15.23 -8.93
N PRO A 138 21.30 -16.12 -9.21
CA PRO A 138 21.13 -17.18 -10.20
C PRO A 138 19.96 -18.10 -9.92
N ASP A 139 19.67 -18.38 -8.66
CA ASP A 139 18.58 -19.27 -8.26
C ASP A 139 17.22 -18.58 -8.48
N PHE A 140 17.15 -17.25 -8.30
CA PHE A 140 15.96 -16.46 -8.63
C PHE A 140 15.63 -16.55 -10.11
N VAL A 141 16.64 -16.46 -10.98
CA VAL A 141 16.48 -16.56 -12.43
C VAL A 141 15.98 -17.95 -12.82
N GLN A 142 16.47 -19.02 -12.19
CA GLN A 142 16.02 -20.40 -12.48
C GLN A 142 14.55 -20.63 -12.06
N ILE A 143 14.12 -20.10 -10.91
CA ILE A 143 12.76 -20.21 -10.41
C ILE A 143 11.80 -19.42 -11.33
N MET A 144 12.23 -18.28 -11.85
CA MET A 144 11.44 -17.42 -12.73
C MET A 144 11.43 -17.88 -14.20
N GLN A 145 12.31 -18.77 -14.63
CA GLN A 145 12.32 -19.30 -16.01
C GLN A 145 11.05 -20.09 -16.37
N GLY A 146 10.29 -20.57 -15.39
CA GLY A 146 8.98 -21.18 -15.60
C GLY A 146 7.80 -20.17 -15.67
N ALA A 147 8.00 -18.94 -15.24
CA ALA A 147 6.99 -17.87 -15.22
C ALA A 147 7.49 -16.73 -16.11
N GLN A 148 7.01 -16.70 -17.30
CA GLN A 148 7.13 -15.68 -18.35
C GLN A 148 7.78 -14.34 -17.96
N ILE A 149 9.10 -14.25 -18.16
CA ILE A 149 9.84 -12.97 -18.24
C ILE A 149 9.33 -12.09 -19.43
N ILE A 150 8.49 -12.65 -20.31
CA ILE A 150 8.09 -12.06 -21.60
C ILE A 150 6.99 -11.00 -21.48
N THR A 151 6.22 -10.93 -20.40
CA THR A 151 5.05 -10.04 -20.31
C THR A 151 5.20 -8.85 -19.35
N GLY A 152 6.37 -8.65 -18.74
CA GLY A 152 6.53 -7.55 -17.76
C GLY A 152 5.72 -7.74 -16.45
N GLU A 153 4.96 -8.81 -16.33
CA GLU A 153 4.40 -9.24 -15.06
C GLU A 153 5.52 -9.80 -14.20
N MET A 154 5.80 -9.12 -13.10
CA MET A 154 6.77 -9.58 -12.13
C MET A 154 6.22 -10.82 -11.47
N GLY A 155 6.94 -11.94 -11.63
CA GLY A 155 6.47 -13.27 -11.32
C GLY A 155 6.12 -13.49 -9.85
N MET A 156 5.52 -14.63 -9.58
CA MET A 156 5.30 -15.14 -8.24
C MET A 156 6.55 -15.89 -7.77
N LEU A 157 7.03 -15.57 -6.57
CA LEU A 157 8.11 -16.29 -5.91
C LEU A 157 7.60 -16.86 -4.60
N TYR A 158 7.72 -18.16 -4.38
CA TYR A 158 7.20 -18.87 -3.20
C TYR A 158 5.71 -18.58 -2.91
N GLY A 159 4.89 -18.42 -3.97
CA GLY A 159 3.48 -18.09 -3.83
C GLY A 159 3.22 -16.62 -3.47
N VAL A 160 4.24 -15.76 -3.48
CA VAL A 160 4.14 -14.33 -3.21
C VAL A 160 4.24 -13.56 -4.52
N ARG A 161 3.29 -12.66 -4.75
CA ARG A 161 3.33 -11.73 -5.88
C ARG A 161 4.29 -10.59 -5.59
N ILE A 162 5.23 -10.32 -6.49
CA ILE A 162 6.18 -9.21 -6.33
C ILE A 162 5.68 -8.00 -7.11
N VAL A 163 5.60 -6.86 -6.43
CA VAL A 163 5.26 -5.55 -7.01
C VAL A 163 6.42 -4.60 -6.79
N VAL A 164 6.97 -4.06 -7.87
CA VAL A 164 8.04 -3.09 -7.81
C VAL A 164 7.47 -1.69 -7.80
N ALA A 165 7.80 -0.91 -6.78
CA ALA A 165 7.33 0.45 -6.61
C ALA A 165 8.46 1.40 -6.19
N ASN A 166 8.60 2.49 -6.93
CA ASN A 166 9.59 3.53 -6.62
C ASN A 166 9.35 4.23 -5.28
N ARG A 167 8.12 4.12 -4.75
CA ARG A 167 7.71 4.77 -3.49
C ARG A 167 8.15 3.99 -2.26
N VAL A 168 8.48 2.71 -2.42
CA VAL A 168 9.04 1.90 -1.34
C VAL A 168 10.47 2.37 -1.07
N THR A 169 10.78 2.64 0.19
CA THR A 169 12.14 3.02 0.58
C THR A 169 13.10 1.86 0.34
N ALA A 170 14.21 2.11 -0.38
CA ALA A 170 15.23 1.09 -0.63
C ALA A 170 15.74 0.46 0.68
N GLY A 171 15.85 -0.86 0.71
CA GLY A 171 16.22 -1.61 1.91
C GLY A 171 15.11 -1.77 2.95
N LYS A 172 13.87 -1.34 2.65
CA LYS A 172 12.71 -1.51 3.53
C LYS A 172 11.52 -2.12 2.78
N PRO A 173 11.67 -3.27 2.14
CA PRO A 173 10.54 -3.93 1.52
C PRO A 173 9.52 -4.35 2.57
N PHE A 174 8.27 -4.48 2.17
CA PHE A 174 7.22 -4.97 3.04
C PHE A 174 6.28 -5.93 2.29
N MET A 175 5.77 -6.89 3.03
CA MET A 175 4.81 -7.87 2.54
C MET A 175 3.47 -7.65 3.21
N MET A 176 2.39 -7.73 2.44
CA MET A 176 1.06 -7.59 3.00
C MET A 176 0.09 -8.63 2.45
N LYS A 177 -0.93 -8.92 3.25
CA LYS A 177 -2.13 -9.66 2.86
C LYS A 177 -3.27 -8.71 2.47
N PRO A 178 -4.22 -9.17 1.65
CA PRO A 178 -5.42 -8.40 1.35
C PRO A 178 -6.17 -7.95 2.61
N GLY A 179 -6.73 -6.75 2.56
CA GLY A 179 -7.47 -6.16 3.66
C GLY A 179 -6.63 -5.50 4.76
N ALA A 180 -5.29 -5.54 4.68
CA ALA A 180 -4.40 -4.88 5.64
C ALA A 180 -4.58 -3.36 5.67
N LEU A 181 -4.77 -2.75 4.49
CA LEU A 181 -5.01 -1.32 4.32
C LEU A 181 -6.48 -1.05 4.00
N SER A 182 -6.93 0.14 4.36
CA SER A 182 -8.25 0.64 4.01
C SER A 182 -8.16 2.06 3.46
N LEU A 183 -8.81 2.28 2.33
CA LEU A 183 -9.05 3.59 1.73
C LEU A 183 -10.52 3.92 1.91
N VAL A 184 -10.81 4.96 2.67
CA VAL A 184 -12.17 5.44 2.90
C VAL A 184 -12.37 6.72 2.10
N MET A 185 -13.23 6.68 1.10
CA MET A 185 -13.58 7.84 0.30
C MET A 185 -14.80 8.53 0.89
N LYS A 186 -14.66 9.80 1.24
CA LYS A 186 -15.77 10.64 1.71
C LYS A 186 -16.51 11.28 0.54
N ARG A 187 -15.79 11.63 -0.51
CA ARG A 187 -16.32 12.15 -1.77
C ARG A 187 -15.45 11.59 -2.90
N ASN A 188 -16.09 11.13 -3.95
CA ASN A 188 -15.38 10.66 -5.14
C ASN A 188 -14.66 11.81 -5.86
N VAL A 189 -13.74 11.46 -6.72
CA VAL A 189 -13.02 12.39 -7.59
C VAL A 189 -14.00 13.29 -8.31
N MET A 190 -13.82 14.60 -8.18
CA MET A 190 -14.64 15.63 -8.83
C MET A 190 -13.74 16.49 -9.70
N VAL A 191 -14.12 16.63 -10.95
CA VAL A 191 -13.46 17.50 -11.93
C VAL A 191 -14.33 18.71 -12.15
N GLU A 192 -13.76 19.88 -12.00
CA GLU A 192 -14.42 21.18 -12.17
C GLU A 192 -13.68 21.98 -13.25
N ALA A 193 -14.42 22.71 -14.06
CA ALA A 193 -13.87 23.61 -15.08
C ALA A 193 -14.45 25.00 -14.88
N GLU A 194 -13.61 26.02 -14.99
CA GLU A 194 -14.00 27.43 -14.89
C GLU A 194 -13.32 28.23 -16.00
N ARG A 195 -14.05 29.19 -16.53
CA ARG A 195 -13.53 30.17 -17.49
C ARG A 195 -13.01 31.39 -16.74
N ASP A 196 -11.73 31.69 -16.93
CA ASP A 196 -11.12 32.94 -16.48
C ASP A 196 -11.16 33.95 -17.64
N MET A 197 -12.06 34.91 -17.53
CA MET A 197 -12.24 35.94 -18.56
C MET A 197 -11.13 36.99 -18.53
N ASP A 198 -10.53 37.23 -17.37
CA ASP A 198 -9.50 38.26 -17.23
C ASP A 198 -8.19 37.84 -17.90
N HIS A 199 -7.94 36.53 -17.98
CA HIS A 199 -6.72 35.99 -18.57
C HIS A 199 -6.95 35.18 -19.85
N PHE A 200 -8.17 35.19 -20.40
CA PHE A 200 -8.57 34.39 -21.57
C PHE A 200 -8.11 32.93 -21.47
N ALA A 201 -8.32 32.32 -20.29
CA ALA A 201 -7.85 30.98 -19.98
C ALA A 201 -8.98 30.10 -19.45
N ASN A 202 -8.86 28.79 -19.67
CA ASN A 202 -9.71 27.79 -19.03
C ASN A 202 -8.94 27.16 -17.87
N LYS A 203 -9.56 27.12 -16.70
CA LYS A 203 -9.05 26.48 -15.48
C LYS A 203 -9.74 25.15 -15.27
N TYR A 204 -8.96 24.12 -15.06
CA TYR A 204 -9.45 22.76 -14.72
C TYR A 204 -8.89 22.37 -13.37
N ALA A 205 -9.74 21.89 -12.48
CA ALA A 205 -9.34 21.44 -11.18
C ALA A 205 -9.92 20.05 -10.90
N VAL A 206 -9.14 19.21 -10.25
CA VAL A 206 -9.59 17.92 -9.74
C VAL A 206 -9.44 17.93 -8.23
N SER A 207 -10.43 17.40 -7.53
CA SER A 207 -10.36 17.25 -6.07
C SER A 207 -10.95 15.92 -5.62
N ASP A 208 -10.38 15.40 -4.53
CA ASP A 208 -10.82 14.17 -3.89
C ASP A 208 -10.74 14.33 -2.36
N HIS A 209 -11.62 13.63 -1.62
CA HIS A 209 -11.65 13.62 -0.17
C HIS A 209 -11.63 12.20 0.33
N TYR A 210 -10.52 11.79 0.91
CA TYR A 210 -10.32 10.43 1.39
C TYR A 210 -9.51 10.38 2.69
N ALA A 211 -9.51 9.22 3.29
CA ALA A 211 -8.65 8.86 4.40
C ALA A 211 -8.02 7.49 4.15
N VAL A 212 -6.75 7.36 4.47
CA VAL A 212 -5.99 6.11 4.38
C VAL A 212 -5.57 5.70 5.78
N TYR A 213 -5.73 4.42 6.11
CA TYR A 213 -5.24 3.89 7.38
C TYR A 213 -4.94 2.39 7.29
N VAL A 214 -4.10 1.92 8.20
CA VAL A 214 -3.83 0.49 8.38
C VAL A 214 -4.94 -0.11 9.23
N LYS A 215 -5.74 -0.99 8.62
CA LYS A 215 -6.86 -1.67 9.30
C LYS A 215 -6.37 -2.84 10.16
N TYR A 216 -5.51 -3.67 9.60
CA TYR A 216 -4.94 -4.84 10.26
C TYR A 216 -3.42 -4.82 10.14
N ALA A 217 -2.74 -4.36 11.17
CA ALA A 217 -1.29 -4.25 11.18
C ALA A 217 -0.56 -5.61 11.25
N ASP A 218 -1.20 -6.62 11.84
CA ASP A 218 -0.76 -8.02 11.89
C ASP A 218 -0.66 -8.69 10.51
N ARG A 219 -1.37 -8.14 9.51
CA ARG A 219 -1.31 -8.58 8.10
C ARG A 219 -0.19 -7.93 7.29
N ILE A 220 0.69 -7.19 7.93
CA ILE A 220 1.82 -6.51 7.30
C ILE A 220 3.12 -6.96 7.96
N VAL A 221 4.07 -7.43 7.14
CA VAL A 221 5.44 -7.71 7.58
C VAL A 221 6.36 -6.66 6.96
N LYS A 222 7.06 -5.90 7.79
CA LYS A 222 8.06 -4.93 7.34
C LYS A 222 9.44 -5.52 7.47
N ALA A 223 10.24 -5.44 6.41
CA ALA A 223 11.66 -5.77 6.47
C ALA A 223 12.51 -4.51 6.68
N SER A 224 13.59 -4.66 7.38
CA SER A 224 14.60 -3.63 7.54
C SER A 224 15.96 -4.27 7.75
N LYS A 225 17.03 -3.58 7.33
CA LYS A 225 18.40 -4.05 7.62
C LYS A 225 18.61 -4.06 9.14
N GLY A 226 19.12 -5.17 9.66
CA GLY A 226 19.61 -5.27 11.03
C GLY A 226 20.81 -4.33 11.23
N GLN A 227 20.92 -3.78 12.42
CA GLN A 227 22.10 -3.00 12.82
C GLN A 227 23.25 -3.94 13.13
#